data_8e7ba584cc701013a49fcf8323c3e431
#
_entry.id   8e7ba584cc701013a49fcf8323c3e431
#
_cell.length_a   1.000
_cell.length_b   1.000
_cell.length_c   1.000
_cell.angle_alpha   90.00
_cell.angle_beta   90.00
_cell.angle_gamma   90.00
#
_symmetry.space_group_name_H-M   'P 1'
#
loop_
_entity.id
_entity.type
_entity.pdbx_description
1 polymer ?
#
loop_
_entity_poly.entity_id
_entity_poly.type
_entity_poly.pdbx_seq_one_letter_code
_entity_poly.pdbx_strand_id
1 'polypeptide(L)' 'MYLIDGVQVEKEDFILPVENIGVWRGDGIFEAIRIHEGYPFGVDLHIERFKKSASKVFFDDINFEKI' A
#
# COMPACT_ATOMS: atom_id res chain seq x y z
N MET A 1 -11.35 -8.84 0.02
CA MET A 1 -11.11 -7.99 -1.18
C MET A 1 -9.61 -7.82 -1.37
N TYR A 2 -9.14 -8.01 -2.59
CA TYR A 2 -7.74 -7.84 -2.95
C TYR A 2 -7.61 -6.77 -4.03
N LEU A 3 -6.66 -5.84 -3.84
CA LEU A 3 -6.40 -4.75 -4.78
C LEU A 3 -4.93 -4.72 -5.16
N ILE A 4 -4.64 -4.55 -6.45
CA ILE A 4 -3.29 -4.28 -6.94
C ILE A 4 -3.35 -3.00 -7.76
N ASP A 5 -2.54 -2.02 -7.38
CA ASP A 5 -2.49 -0.69 -8.01
C ASP A 5 -3.87 -0.05 -8.11
N GLY A 6 -4.70 -0.23 -7.08
CA GLY A 6 -6.04 0.34 -7.02
C GLY A 6 -7.10 -0.42 -7.81
N VAL A 7 -6.76 -1.58 -8.41
CA VAL A 7 -7.68 -2.41 -9.17
C VAL A 7 -8.01 -3.66 -8.38
N GLN A 8 -9.31 -3.94 -8.24
CA GLN A 8 -9.76 -5.14 -7.54
C GLN A 8 -9.45 -6.39 -8.37
N VAL A 9 -8.85 -7.38 -7.72
CA VAL A 9 -8.53 -8.67 -8.34
C VAL A 9 -9.05 -9.81 -7.47
N GLU A 10 -9.21 -10.98 -8.07
CA GLU A 10 -9.52 -12.19 -7.33
C GLU A 10 -8.27 -12.68 -6.58
N LYS A 11 -8.46 -13.50 -5.55
CA LYS A 11 -7.36 -14.04 -4.76
C LYS A 11 -6.31 -14.75 -5.64
N GLU A 12 -6.77 -15.48 -6.63
CA GLU A 12 -5.92 -16.27 -7.54
C GLU A 12 -5.08 -15.37 -8.44
N ASP A 13 -5.54 -14.15 -8.70
CA ASP A 13 -4.87 -13.17 -9.54
C ASP A 13 -4.03 -12.18 -8.75
N PHE A 14 -3.97 -12.34 -7.43
CA PHE A 14 -3.17 -11.49 -6.56
C PHE A 14 -1.71 -11.96 -6.61
N ILE A 15 -1.01 -11.54 -7.65
CA ILE A 15 0.32 -12.01 -7.99
C ILE A 15 1.29 -10.84 -8.07
N LEU A 16 2.52 -11.03 -7.58
CA LEU A 16 3.59 -10.05 -7.70
C LEU A 16 4.61 -10.52 -8.72
N PRO A 17 5.12 -9.61 -9.58
CA PRO A 17 6.21 -9.94 -10.49
C PRO A 17 7.45 -10.41 -9.72
N VAL A 18 8.15 -11.39 -10.25
CA VAL A 18 9.37 -11.91 -9.62
C VAL A 18 10.48 -10.85 -9.58
N GLU A 19 10.45 -9.87 -10.49
CA GLU A 19 11.42 -8.77 -10.55
C GLU A 19 11.14 -7.65 -9.53
N ASN A 20 10.03 -7.74 -8.78
CA ASN A 20 9.68 -6.72 -7.80
C ASN A 20 10.78 -6.61 -6.73
N ILE A 21 11.27 -5.38 -6.49
CA ILE A 21 12.36 -5.17 -5.53
C ILE A 21 11.97 -5.51 -4.09
N GLY A 22 10.67 -5.44 -3.76
CA GLY A 22 10.18 -5.88 -2.47
C GLY A 22 10.37 -7.38 -2.25
N VAL A 23 10.26 -8.18 -3.33
CA VAL A 23 10.49 -9.62 -3.28
C VAL A 23 11.98 -9.94 -3.15
N TRP A 24 12.82 -9.28 -3.95
CA TRP A 24 14.26 -9.57 -4.00
C TRP A 24 15.04 -8.93 -2.87
N ARG A 25 14.69 -7.72 -2.44
CA ARG A 25 15.51 -6.90 -1.55
C ARG A 25 14.79 -6.52 -0.27
N GLY A 26 13.51 -6.85 -0.14
CA GLY A 26 12.71 -6.44 1.00
C GLY A 26 12.41 -4.94 1.04
N ASP A 27 12.60 -4.23 -0.06
CA ASP A 27 12.33 -2.79 -0.14
C ASP A 27 10.83 -2.56 -0.23
N GLY A 28 10.21 -2.23 0.89
CA GLY A 28 8.78 -2.00 0.93
C GLY A 28 8.38 -1.19 2.14
N ILE A 29 7.22 -0.57 2.05
CA ILE A 29 6.59 0.11 3.18
C ILE A 29 5.16 -0.38 3.29
N PHE A 30 4.61 -0.31 4.49
CA PHE A 30 3.22 -0.71 4.70
C PHE A 30 2.55 0.20 5.71
N GLU A 31 1.23 0.21 5.65
CA GLU A 31 0.39 0.88 6.64
C GLU A 31 -0.84 0.01 6.88
N ALA A 32 -1.31 -0.02 8.12
CA ALA A 32 -2.52 -0.76 8.49
C ALA A 32 -3.55 0.21 9.04
N ILE A 33 -4.75 0.16 8.51
CA ILE A 33 -5.85 1.04 8.93
C ILE A 33 -6.97 0.19 9.51
N ARG A 34 -7.35 0.49 10.75
CA ARG A 34 -8.46 -0.19 11.41
C ARG A 34 -9.78 0.26 10.80
N ILE A 35 -10.64 -0.70 10.51
CA ILE A 35 -12.00 -0.44 10.07
C ILE A 35 -12.96 -0.78 11.23
N HIS A 36 -13.79 0.18 11.62
CA HIS A 36 -14.77 0.02 12.68
C HIS A 36 -16.15 0.35 12.13
N GLU A 37 -17.07 -0.61 12.23
CA GLU A 37 -18.45 -0.50 11.73
C GLU A 37 -18.52 -0.04 10.26
N GLY A 38 -17.61 -0.51 9.42
CA GLY A 38 -17.55 -0.19 8.01
C GLY A 38 -16.82 1.11 7.67
N TYR A 39 -16.29 1.82 8.67
CA TYR A 39 -15.58 3.08 8.47
C TYR A 39 -14.10 2.96 8.81
N PRO A 40 -13.19 3.39 7.91
CA PRO A 40 -11.77 3.41 8.22
C PRO A 40 -11.46 4.48 9.27
N PHE A 41 -10.60 4.14 10.22
CA PHE A 41 -10.30 5.00 11.35
C PHE A 41 -8.94 5.69 11.15
N GLY A 42 -8.94 7.02 11.26
CA GLY A 42 -7.69 7.80 11.22
C GLY A 42 -7.00 7.79 9.86
N VAL A 43 -7.75 7.77 8.75
CA VAL A 43 -7.19 7.67 7.39
C VAL A 43 -6.15 8.75 7.12
N ASP A 44 -6.45 10.01 7.46
CA ASP A 44 -5.54 11.12 7.18
C ASP A 44 -4.19 10.96 7.88
N LEU A 45 -4.21 10.52 9.14
CA LEU A 45 -2.99 10.28 9.91
C LEU A 45 -2.18 9.13 9.33
N HIS A 46 -2.84 8.06 8.88
CA HIS A 46 -2.18 6.92 8.25
C HIS A 46 -1.55 7.30 6.91
N ILE A 47 -2.24 8.10 6.10
CA ILE A 47 -1.71 8.59 4.82
C ILE A 47 -0.49 9.49 5.06
N GLU A 48 -0.54 10.39 6.04
CA GLU A 48 0.61 11.23 6.39
C GLU A 48 1.81 10.40 6.80
N ARG A 49 1.61 9.39 7.64
CA ARG A 49 2.68 8.49 8.07
C ARG A 49 3.24 7.68 6.91
N PHE A 50 2.37 7.22 6.01
CA PHE A 50 2.76 6.48 4.81
C PHE A 50 3.64 7.33 3.90
N LYS A 51 3.28 8.61 3.71
CA LYS A 51 4.09 9.56 2.95
C LYS A 51 5.47 9.76 3.54
N LYS A 52 5.56 9.85 4.88
CA LYS A 52 6.85 9.96 5.57
C LYS A 52 7.70 8.73 5.35
N SER A 53 7.09 7.54 5.45
CA SER A 53 7.80 6.29 5.20
C SER A 53 8.31 6.20 3.76
N ALA A 54 7.49 6.60 2.80
CA ALA A 54 7.85 6.62 1.39
C ALA A 54 9.05 7.53 1.14
N SER A 55 9.06 8.73 1.75
CA SER A 55 10.17 9.66 1.55
C SER A 55 11.48 9.13 2.13
N LYS A 56 11.42 8.36 3.22
CA LYS A 56 12.61 7.78 3.85
C LYS A 56 13.28 6.70 2.99
N VAL A 57 12.51 6.00 2.16
CA VAL A 57 13.03 4.96 1.26
C VAL A 57 13.06 5.41 -0.19
N PHE A 58 12.85 6.70 -0.43
CA PHE A 58 12.91 7.33 -1.76
C PHE A 58 11.88 6.78 -2.75
N PHE A 59 10.71 6.37 -2.26
CA PHE A 59 9.56 6.04 -3.11
C PHE A 59 8.83 7.33 -3.47
N ASP A 60 9.02 7.84 -4.67
CA ASP A 60 8.51 9.14 -5.10
C ASP A 60 7.40 9.05 -6.17
N ASP A 61 7.10 7.86 -6.67
CA ASP A 61 6.12 7.62 -7.72
C ASP A 61 4.80 7.02 -7.24
N ILE A 62 4.51 7.13 -5.94
CA ILE A 62 3.29 6.58 -5.35
C ILE A 62 2.10 7.50 -5.61
N ASN A 63 1.01 6.96 -6.13
CA ASN A 63 -0.25 7.68 -6.26
C ASN A 63 -1.07 7.51 -4.98
N PHE A 64 -0.94 8.44 -4.05
CA PHE A 64 -1.63 8.39 -2.76
C PHE A 64 -3.15 8.59 -2.89
N GLU A 65 -3.63 9.12 -3.99
CA GLU A 65 -5.07 9.30 -4.22
C GLU A 65 -5.80 7.98 -4.47
N LYS A 66 -5.08 6.93 -4.87
CA LYS A 66 -5.65 5.61 -5.08
C LYS A 66 -5.73 4.75 -3.82
N ILE A 67 -5.26 5.26 -2.72
CA ILE A 67 -5.23 4.53 -1.45
C ILE A 67 -6.55 4.66 -0.68
#